data_45f527480954296d417701f4801c947e
#
_entry.id   45f527480954296d417701f4801c947e
#
_cell.length_a   1.000
_cell.length_b   1.000
_cell.length_c   1.000
_cell.angle_alpha   90.00
_cell.angle_beta   90.00
_cell.angle_gamma   90.00
#
_symmetry.space_group_name_H-M   'P 1'
#
loop_
_entity.id
_entity.type
_entity.pdbx_description
1 polymer ?
#
loop_
_entity_poly.entity_id
_entity_poly.type
_entity_poly.pdbx_seq_one_letter_code
_entity_poly.pdbx_strand_id
1 'polypeptide(L)'
;MSKAFSAKIKGDREVLRRLAAIERRIPRAIDNALHEEALGLEAESAPITPVADVDGGNLRRSSQVKQIRQGYSVGYYTDYAIYVHEMTDPGVNWSTPGTGPKFLQKPFEKRLRTMRGRMRRVIKHYLGI
;
A
#
# COMPACT_ATOMS: atom_id res chain seq x y z
N MET A 1 -13.00 38.79 50.86
CA MET A 1 -12.79 37.58 50.05
C MET A 1 -13.20 37.86 48.63
N SER A 2 -12.24 37.85 47.72
CA SER A 2 -12.54 37.98 46.29
C SER A 2 -12.92 36.61 45.72
N LYS A 3 -14.05 36.55 45.03
CA LYS A 3 -14.44 35.38 44.26
C LYS A 3 -13.89 35.54 42.85
N ALA A 4 -13.05 34.60 42.43
CA ALA A 4 -12.58 34.57 41.04
C ALA A 4 -13.58 33.82 40.18
N PHE A 5 -13.76 34.30 38.95
CA PHE A 5 -14.49 33.57 37.94
C PHE A 5 -13.50 32.62 37.25
N SER A 6 -13.90 31.40 37.12
CA SER A 6 -13.10 30.42 36.38
C SER A 6 -14.01 29.45 35.63
N ALA A 7 -13.53 29.02 34.47
CA ALA A 7 -14.16 27.94 33.73
C ALA A 7 -13.18 26.78 33.73
N LYS A 8 -13.68 25.58 34.01
CA LYS A 8 -12.87 24.36 33.99
C LYS A 8 -13.43 23.42 32.93
N ILE A 9 -12.55 22.97 32.06
CA ILE A 9 -12.88 21.98 31.05
C ILE A 9 -12.10 20.71 31.40
N LYS A 10 -12.85 19.67 31.74
CA LYS A 10 -12.26 18.38 32.12
C LYS A 10 -12.70 17.31 31.16
N GLY A 11 -11.78 16.40 30.85
CA GLY A 11 -12.11 15.17 30.14
C GLY A 11 -12.84 14.20 31.05
N ASP A 12 -13.88 13.57 30.53
CA ASP A 12 -14.52 12.46 31.18
C ASP A 12 -13.57 11.27 31.22
N ARG A 13 -13.54 10.56 32.36
CA ARG A 13 -12.67 9.37 32.52
C ARG A 13 -12.95 8.30 31.48
N GLU A 14 -14.23 8.10 31.13
CA GLU A 14 -14.60 7.13 30.10
C GLU A 14 -14.13 7.56 28.70
N VAL A 15 -14.27 8.85 28.37
CA VAL A 15 -13.78 9.40 27.09
C VAL A 15 -12.28 9.22 26.98
N LEU A 16 -11.53 9.55 28.04
CA LEU A 16 -10.08 9.38 28.06
C LEU A 16 -9.69 7.91 27.91
N ARG A 17 -10.43 6.99 28.51
CA ARG A 17 -10.19 5.56 28.40
C ARG A 17 -10.42 5.09 26.96
N ARG A 18 -11.49 5.54 26.31
CA ARG A 18 -11.80 5.22 24.91
C ARG A 18 -10.74 5.75 23.97
N LEU A 19 -10.29 6.98 24.17
CA LEU A 19 -9.20 7.57 23.38
C LEU A 19 -7.91 6.78 23.53
N ALA A 20 -7.55 6.40 24.75
CA ALA A 20 -6.37 5.56 24.98
C ALA A 20 -6.46 4.20 24.30
N ALA A 21 -7.67 3.59 24.29
CA ALA A 21 -7.89 2.32 23.61
C ALA A 21 -7.74 2.45 22.10
N ILE A 22 -8.23 3.53 21.49
CA ILE A 22 -8.06 3.84 20.07
C ILE A 22 -6.57 4.04 19.76
N GLU A 23 -5.90 4.85 20.57
CA GLU A 23 -4.49 5.16 20.43
C GLU A 23 -3.62 3.88 20.38
N ARG A 24 -3.90 2.92 21.26
CA ARG A 24 -3.18 1.64 21.27
C ARG A 24 -3.37 0.82 19.99
N ARG A 25 -4.46 1.03 19.27
CA ARG A 25 -4.79 0.29 18.05
C ARG A 25 -4.25 0.96 16.77
N ILE A 26 -3.80 2.20 16.87
CA ILE A 26 -3.32 2.96 15.70
C ILE A 26 -2.17 2.28 14.97
N PRO A 27 -1.10 1.79 15.64
CA PRO A 27 -0.01 1.15 14.93
C PRO A 27 -0.45 -0.04 14.08
N ARG A 28 -1.37 -0.86 14.60
CA ARG A 28 -1.89 -2.00 13.87
C ARG A 28 -2.82 -1.59 12.72
N ALA A 29 -3.58 -0.53 12.91
CA ALA A 29 -4.42 0.03 11.86
C ALA A 29 -3.58 0.53 10.68
N ILE A 30 -2.46 1.20 10.97
CA ILE A 30 -1.52 1.68 9.95
C ILE A 30 -0.87 0.49 9.25
N ASP A 31 -0.44 -0.53 9.98
CA ASP A 31 0.16 -1.73 9.40
C ASP A 31 -0.80 -2.41 8.43
N ASN A 32 -2.06 -2.58 8.83
CA ASN A 32 -3.10 -3.15 7.96
C ASN A 32 -3.29 -2.33 6.69
N ALA A 33 -3.32 -0.99 6.83
CA ALA A 33 -3.49 -0.09 5.69
C ALA A 33 -2.32 -0.19 4.71
N LEU A 34 -1.09 -0.23 5.22
CA LEU A 34 0.11 -0.40 4.40
C LEU A 34 0.14 -1.76 3.72
N HIS A 35 -0.24 -2.81 4.42
CA HIS A 35 -0.31 -4.16 3.85
C HIS A 35 -1.33 -4.22 2.70
N GLU A 36 -2.51 -3.65 2.88
CA GLU A 36 -3.52 -3.59 1.82
C GLU A 36 -3.03 -2.79 0.60
N GLU A 37 -2.29 -1.70 0.83
CA GLU A 37 -1.68 -0.94 -0.27
C GLU A 37 -0.67 -1.77 -1.04
N ALA A 38 0.16 -2.53 -0.36
CA ALA A 38 1.15 -3.41 -0.99
C ALA A 38 0.48 -4.53 -1.81
N LEU A 39 -0.54 -5.17 -1.24
CA LEU A 39 -1.31 -6.20 -1.95
C LEU A 39 -2.04 -5.64 -3.16
N GLY A 40 -2.60 -4.43 -3.04
CA GLY A 40 -3.25 -3.75 -4.15
C GLY A 40 -2.29 -3.40 -5.27
N LEU A 41 -1.09 -2.96 -4.94
CA LEU A 41 -0.03 -2.69 -5.92
C LEU A 41 0.36 -3.97 -6.67
N GLU A 42 0.58 -5.07 -5.95
CA GLU A 42 0.88 -6.36 -6.57
C GLU A 42 -0.24 -6.79 -7.53
N ALA A 43 -1.49 -6.68 -7.07
CA ALA A 43 -2.65 -7.06 -7.88
C ALA A 43 -2.80 -6.20 -9.15
N GLU A 44 -2.54 -4.91 -9.06
CA GLU A 44 -2.63 -3.99 -10.22
C GLU A 44 -1.44 -4.16 -11.18
N SER A 45 -0.27 -4.55 -10.66
CA SER A 45 0.92 -4.79 -11.47
C SER A 45 0.81 -6.07 -12.28
N ALA A 46 0.19 -7.11 -11.76
CA ALA A 46 0.16 -8.44 -12.40
C ALA A 46 -0.37 -8.43 -13.83
N PRO A 47 -1.52 -7.79 -14.16
CA PRO A 47 -2.06 -7.81 -15.52
C PRO A 47 -1.17 -7.15 -16.57
N ILE A 48 -0.32 -6.20 -16.17
CA ILE A 48 0.57 -5.48 -17.09
C ILE A 48 1.99 -6.04 -17.08
N THR A 49 2.27 -7.03 -16.26
CA THR A 49 3.57 -7.72 -16.24
C THR A 49 3.66 -8.64 -17.46
N PRO A 50 4.70 -8.48 -18.29
CA PRO A 50 4.86 -9.31 -19.50
C PRO A 50 4.93 -10.81 -19.21
N VAL A 51 4.39 -11.58 -20.15
CA VAL A 51 4.38 -13.05 -20.11
C VAL A 51 5.08 -13.55 -21.37
N ALA A 52 6.06 -14.42 -21.23
CA ALA A 52 6.75 -15.01 -22.37
C ALA A 52 5.86 -15.99 -23.12
N ASP A 53 6.11 -16.14 -24.44
CA ASP A 53 5.33 -17.05 -25.30
C ASP A 53 5.53 -18.53 -24.91
N VAL A 54 6.73 -18.87 -24.45
CA VAL A 54 7.09 -20.25 -24.05
C VAL A 54 7.39 -20.24 -22.55
N ASP A 55 6.76 -21.16 -21.82
CA ASP A 55 6.88 -21.27 -20.37
C ASP A 55 6.65 -19.93 -19.65
N GLY A 56 5.69 -19.16 -20.17
CA GLY A 56 5.38 -17.82 -19.69
C GLY A 56 4.78 -17.80 -18.28
N GLY A 57 4.84 -16.61 -17.66
CA GLY A 57 4.25 -16.37 -16.36
C GLY A 57 5.21 -16.48 -15.18
N ASN A 58 6.47 -16.91 -15.38
CA ASN A 58 7.46 -16.98 -14.31
C ASN A 58 7.72 -15.62 -13.68
N LEU A 59 7.85 -14.58 -14.49
CA LEU A 59 8.02 -13.22 -14.01
C LEU A 59 6.81 -12.79 -13.16
N ARG A 60 5.62 -12.95 -13.70
CA ARG A 60 4.38 -12.58 -13.01
C ARG A 60 4.20 -13.34 -11.69
N ARG A 61 4.51 -14.65 -11.69
CA ARG A 61 4.44 -15.49 -10.49
C ARG A 61 5.52 -15.19 -9.47
N SER A 62 6.59 -14.49 -9.85
CA SER A 62 7.69 -14.16 -8.94
C SER A 62 7.40 -12.97 -8.04
N SER A 63 6.25 -12.33 -8.19
CA SER A 63 5.88 -11.19 -7.34
C SER A 63 5.77 -11.62 -5.88
N GLN A 64 6.25 -10.78 -4.98
CA GLN A 64 6.17 -11.01 -3.55
C GLN A 64 5.92 -9.70 -2.84
N VAL A 65 5.09 -9.78 -1.81
CA VAL A 65 4.92 -8.72 -0.82
C VAL A 65 5.65 -9.18 0.43
N LYS A 66 6.62 -8.38 0.88
CA LYS A 66 7.43 -8.69 2.06
C LYS A 66 7.28 -7.60 3.11
N GLN A 67 7.13 -8.00 4.35
CA GLN A 67 7.17 -7.05 5.46
C GLN A 67 8.61 -6.58 5.66
N ILE A 68 8.77 -5.27 5.77
CA ILE A 68 10.05 -4.63 6.10
C ILE A 68 9.84 -3.77 7.34
N ARG A 69 10.91 -3.17 7.85
CA ARG A 69 10.79 -2.25 8.98
C ARG A 69 9.87 -1.07 8.59
N GLN A 70 8.80 -0.88 9.34
CA GLN A 70 7.83 0.20 9.17
C GLN A 70 7.12 0.20 7.81
N GLY A 71 6.91 -0.96 7.21
CA GLY A 71 6.19 -1.03 5.96
C GLY A 71 6.26 -2.36 5.25
N TYR A 72 6.04 -2.30 3.93
CA TYR A 72 6.02 -3.46 3.05
C TYR A 72 6.76 -3.13 1.77
N SER A 73 7.41 -4.12 1.19
CA SER A 73 7.98 -4.02 -0.14
C SER A 73 7.23 -4.93 -1.09
N VAL A 74 7.11 -4.49 -2.33
CA VAL A 74 6.55 -5.28 -3.43
C VAL A 74 7.63 -5.41 -4.49
N GLY A 75 7.88 -6.61 -4.96
CA GLY A 75 8.92 -6.83 -5.95
C GLY A 75 8.69 -8.09 -6.77
N TYR A 76 9.47 -8.20 -7.84
CA TYR A 76 9.54 -9.35 -8.72
C TYR A 76 10.94 -9.96 -8.61
N TYR A 77 11.00 -11.27 -8.40
CA TYR A 77 12.24 -11.94 -7.96
C TYR A 77 12.73 -12.99 -8.95
N THR A 78 12.77 -12.60 -10.24
CA THR A 78 13.50 -13.35 -11.27
C THR A 78 14.78 -12.60 -11.63
N ASP A 79 15.76 -13.32 -12.18
CA ASP A 79 17.05 -12.74 -12.58
C ASP A 79 16.89 -11.67 -13.67
N TYR A 80 15.86 -11.78 -14.48
CA TYR A 80 15.63 -10.89 -15.62
C TYR A 80 14.57 -9.81 -15.36
N ALA A 81 14.01 -9.76 -14.17
CA ALA A 81 12.91 -8.82 -13.86
C ALA A 81 13.29 -7.37 -14.13
N ILE A 82 14.47 -6.95 -13.72
CA ILE A 82 14.93 -5.57 -13.91
C ILE A 82 15.07 -5.22 -15.39
N TYR A 83 15.55 -6.14 -16.20
CA TYR A 83 15.70 -5.91 -17.64
C TYR A 83 14.35 -5.70 -18.31
N VAL A 84 13.39 -6.54 -18.01
CA VAL A 84 12.03 -6.42 -18.55
C VAL A 84 11.37 -5.13 -18.08
N HIS A 85 11.50 -4.81 -16.81
CA HIS A 85 10.92 -3.58 -16.22
C HIS A 85 11.47 -2.32 -16.88
N GLU A 86 12.76 -2.32 -17.21
CA GLU A 86 13.43 -1.14 -17.76
C GLU A 86 13.51 -1.14 -19.30
N MET A 87 12.93 -2.13 -19.96
CA MET A 87 12.99 -2.28 -21.42
C MET A 87 11.97 -1.38 -22.11
N THR A 88 12.32 -0.12 -22.30
CA THR A 88 11.46 0.91 -22.88
C THR A 88 11.65 1.13 -24.38
N ASP A 89 12.45 0.30 -25.04
CA ASP A 89 12.68 0.40 -26.50
C ASP A 89 11.34 0.22 -27.25
N PRO A 90 10.93 1.19 -28.09
CA PRO A 90 9.68 1.09 -28.82
C PRO A 90 9.65 -0.01 -29.87
N GLY A 91 10.82 -0.55 -30.25
CA GLY A 91 10.92 -1.68 -31.17
C GLY A 91 10.55 -3.03 -30.55
N VAL A 92 10.38 -3.11 -29.24
CA VAL A 92 10.03 -4.37 -28.57
C VAL A 92 8.55 -4.67 -28.80
N ASN A 93 8.28 -5.88 -29.28
CA ASN A 93 6.92 -6.38 -29.47
C ASN A 93 6.53 -7.27 -28.29
N TRP A 94 5.61 -6.80 -27.47
CA TRP A 94 5.12 -7.54 -26.30
C TRP A 94 4.05 -8.53 -26.74
N SER A 95 4.27 -9.80 -26.47
CA SER A 95 3.38 -10.89 -26.95
C SER A 95 2.00 -10.88 -26.33
N THR A 96 1.86 -10.39 -25.10
CA THR A 96 0.56 -10.30 -24.43
C THR A 96 0.06 -8.86 -24.49
N PRO A 97 -1.13 -8.62 -25.09
CA PRO A 97 -1.69 -7.27 -25.14
C PRO A 97 -1.87 -6.65 -23.76
N GLY A 98 -1.56 -5.35 -23.66
CA GLY A 98 -1.67 -4.60 -22.42
C GLY A 98 -0.49 -4.75 -21.47
N THR A 99 0.48 -5.59 -21.80
CA THR A 99 1.71 -5.75 -21.00
C THR A 99 2.83 -4.87 -21.56
N GLY A 100 3.84 -4.62 -20.77
CA GLY A 100 4.99 -3.82 -21.19
C GLY A 100 5.93 -3.49 -20.05
N PRO A 101 6.89 -2.58 -20.32
CA PRO A 101 7.85 -2.17 -19.28
C PRO A 101 7.20 -1.32 -18.20
N LYS A 102 7.96 -1.09 -17.13
CA LYS A 102 7.50 -0.27 -15.97
C LYS A 102 6.23 -0.81 -15.33
N PHE A 103 6.06 -2.12 -15.36
CA PHE A 103 4.86 -2.80 -14.88
C PHE A 103 4.64 -2.69 -13.36
N LEU A 104 5.67 -2.34 -12.59
CA LEU A 104 5.53 -2.03 -11.16
C LEU A 104 5.44 -0.52 -10.93
N GLN A 105 6.27 0.26 -11.64
CA GLN A 105 6.35 1.72 -11.46
C GLN A 105 5.05 2.42 -11.86
N LYS A 106 4.47 2.07 -13.00
CA LYS A 106 3.22 2.71 -13.48
C LYS A 106 2.06 2.59 -12.49
N PRO A 107 1.70 1.39 -12.02
CA PRO A 107 0.64 1.26 -11.02
C PRO A 107 1.02 1.88 -9.68
N PHE A 108 2.29 1.85 -9.31
CA PHE A 108 2.76 2.49 -8.08
C PHE A 108 2.53 4.01 -8.11
N GLU A 109 2.94 4.67 -9.18
CA GLU A 109 2.75 6.11 -9.35
C GLU A 109 1.26 6.49 -9.36
N LYS A 110 0.45 5.69 -10.03
CA LYS A 110 -1.00 5.88 -10.07
C LYS A 110 -1.62 5.75 -8.67
N ARG A 111 -1.23 4.71 -7.93
CA ARG A 111 -1.76 4.48 -6.58
C ARG A 111 -1.36 5.57 -5.59
N LEU A 112 -0.17 6.13 -5.71
CA LEU A 112 0.30 7.20 -4.83
C LEU A 112 -0.66 8.39 -4.80
N ARG A 113 -1.29 8.70 -5.92
CA ARG A 113 -2.21 9.85 -6.03
C ARG A 113 -3.43 9.73 -5.13
N THR A 114 -3.89 8.51 -4.86
CA THR A 114 -5.10 8.24 -4.09
C THR A 114 -4.84 7.42 -2.82
N MET A 115 -3.57 7.12 -2.52
CA MET A 115 -3.18 6.26 -1.41
C MET A 115 -3.65 6.79 -0.06
N ARG A 116 -3.52 8.09 0.17
CA ARG A 116 -3.92 8.71 1.43
C ARG A 116 -5.40 8.47 1.74
N GLY A 117 -6.27 8.61 0.75
CA GLY A 117 -7.71 8.38 0.91
C GLY A 117 -8.04 6.92 1.23
N ARG A 118 -7.39 5.98 0.53
CA ARG A 118 -7.58 4.55 0.80
C ARG A 118 -7.10 4.17 2.19
N MET A 119 -5.90 4.61 2.57
CA MET A 119 -5.34 4.32 3.90
C MET A 119 -6.22 4.90 5.00
N ARG A 120 -6.72 6.11 4.81
CA ARG A 120 -7.63 6.74 5.77
C ARG A 120 -8.89 5.88 5.99
N ARG A 121 -9.48 5.37 4.92
CA ARG A 121 -10.67 4.51 5.02
C ARG A 121 -10.38 3.20 5.78
N VAL A 122 -9.26 2.57 5.47
CA VAL A 122 -8.85 1.32 6.13
C VAL A 122 -8.61 1.56 7.62
N ILE A 123 -7.87 2.63 7.96
CA ILE A 123 -7.56 2.99 9.34
C ILE A 123 -8.85 3.28 10.12
N LYS A 124 -9.74 4.10 9.56
CA LYS A 124 -11.02 4.42 10.20
C LYS A 124 -11.87 3.16 10.42
N HIS A 125 -11.95 2.31 9.42
CA HIS A 125 -12.70 1.08 9.52
C HIS A 125 -12.16 0.18 10.64
N TYR A 126 -10.86 0.00 10.69
CA TYR A 126 -10.20 -0.79 11.72
C TYR A 126 -10.41 -0.22 13.13
N LEU A 127 -10.38 1.10 13.26
CA LEU A 127 -10.58 1.78 14.54
C LEU A 127 -12.07 1.95 14.92
N GLY A 128 -12.98 1.69 13.98
CA GLY A 128 -14.42 1.85 14.21
C GLY A 128 -14.89 3.29 14.31
N ILE A 129 -14.22 4.19 13.61
CA ILE A 129 -14.54 5.63 13.69
C ILE A 129 -14.98 6.24 12.36
#